data_07399fdac1bdaa4e66d5f3980722f0cc
#
_entry.id   07399fdac1bdaa4e66d5f3980722f0cc
#
_cell.length_a   1.000
_cell.length_b   1.000
_cell.length_c   1.000
_cell.angle_alpha   90.00
_cell.angle_beta   90.00
_cell.angle_gamma   90.00
#
_symmetry.space_group_name_H-M   'P 1'
#
loop_
_entity.id
_entity.type
_entity.pdbx_description
1 polymer ?
#
loop_
_entity_poly.entity_id
_entity_poly.type
_entity_poly.pdbx_seq_one_letter_code
_entity_poly.pdbx_strand_id
1 'polypeptide(L)'
;MKEGTMKRLLKMLWSKYKIHLIFVVLCIIGNALFNVQGTMFMQTLIDDYIVPLLKSSSPDFSGLLHALIRVACLYACGVVCAFTFNRIMVYVTQGFLRDLRIDMFEHMESLPIRYFDRTPHGDTMSVYTNDIDTLRQLISQSIPQLISSCMTIVTTFVSMIILNIPLTVLSVCMLMVMLVVSRKLGSLSGKFFVKQQNDLGKVNGYIEEMISGQKVVKVFNHEEQAIADFRKLNDELRESAYQAHKFANILMPVTVQLGNVSYIICAIVGAILALNGHFSLTIGTLVAFLTLNKSFNQPIGQISQQINAVAMAQAGAGRIFDLLDQESEDDQGVVTLCRVETVDGKMVETDKRTGHWAWKHPRSDGHVELVEMKGDIRLEGVDFGYFDDRMVLHNVDVYANPGEKIAFVGATGAGKTTITNLINRFYDIQKGSITYDGIDIKLIKKDDLRRSLGVVLQDTHLFTGTVMDNIRYGRLDATDEECIEAAKLANADLFVKHLPEGYQTMLTGDGANLSQGQRQLLAIARAAVANPPALILDEATSSIDSRTEKLVQDGMDKLMHGRTTLVIAHRLSTIKNSDCIMVLEQGHIIERGNHQSLIKEKGKYYQLYTGAIEMD
;
A
#
# COMPACT_ATOMS: atom_id res chain seq x y z
N MET A 1 -13.67 0.71 -14.54
CA MET A 1 -12.47 1.59 -14.48
C MET A 1 -12.95 3.03 -14.45
N LYS A 2 -12.57 3.79 -13.41
CA LYS A 2 -12.94 5.22 -13.32
C LYS A 2 -12.28 5.98 -14.48
N GLU A 3 -13.09 6.56 -15.38
CA GLU A 3 -12.60 7.46 -16.40
C GLU A 3 -11.98 8.70 -15.73
N GLY A 4 -10.70 8.93 -15.99
CA GLY A 4 -10.00 10.10 -15.46
C GLY A 4 -8.78 9.82 -14.59
N THR A 5 -8.52 8.56 -14.19
CA THR A 5 -7.36 8.19 -13.33
C THR A 5 -6.03 8.69 -13.92
N MET A 6 -5.77 8.42 -15.19
CA MET A 6 -4.56 8.89 -15.89
C MET A 6 -4.51 10.42 -15.99
N LYS A 7 -5.67 11.07 -16.23
CA LYS A 7 -5.76 12.54 -16.26
C LYS A 7 -5.45 13.15 -14.90
N ARG A 8 -5.92 12.55 -13.81
CA ARG A 8 -5.63 12.97 -12.43
C ARG A 8 -4.14 12.84 -12.13
N LEU A 9 -3.52 11.69 -12.46
CA LEU A 9 -2.10 11.45 -12.29
C LEU A 9 -1.26 12.49 -13.03
N LEU A 10 -1.54 12.68 -14.33
CA LEU A 10 -0.82 13.67 -15.15
C LEU A 10 -1.01 15.10 -14.65
N LYS A 11 -2.21 15.44 -14.16
CA LYS A 11 -2.47 16.75 -13.55
C LYS A 11 -1.65 16.96 -12.28
N MET A 12 -1.54 15.96 -11.41
CA MET A 12 -0.70 16.02 -10.20
C MET A 12 0.78 16.20 -10.56
N LEU A 13 1.28 15.41 -11.52
CA LEU A 13 2.66 15.51 -12.01
C LEU A 13 2.94 16.91 -12.62
N TRP A 14 2.01 17.39 -13.46
CA TRP A 14 2.14 18.70 -14.10
C TRP A 14 2.11 19.85 -13.11
N SER A 15 1.26 19.81 -12.09
CA SER A 15 1.13 20.90 -11.11
C SER A 15 2.42 21.16 -10.35
N LYS A 16 3.17 20.11 -9.99
CA LYS A 16 4.43 20.21 -9.23
C LYS A 16 5.67 20.42 -10.11
N TYR A 17 5.72 19.79 -11.30
CA TYR A 17 6.94 19.67 -12.10
C TYR A 17 6.84 20.28 -13.52
N LYS A 18 5.88 21.20 -13.78
CA LYS A 18 5.61 21.76 -15.11
C LYS A 18 6.85 22.28 -15.84
N ILE A 19 7.73 23.03 -15.16
CA ILE A 19 8.95 23.62 -15.75
C ILE A 19 9.91 22.51 -16.19
N HIS A 20 10.13 21.52 -15.33
CA HIS A 20 11.00 20.38 -15.61
C HIS A 20 10.48 19.56 -16.80
N LEU A 21 9.17 19.30 -16.84
CA LEU A 21 8.52 18.55 -17.94
C LEU A 21 8.59 19.30 -19.26
N ILE A 22 8.39 20.63 -19.28
CA ILE A 22 8.57 21.45 -20.47
C ILE A 22 10.01 21.33 -20.98
N PHE A 23 10.99 21.44 -20.08
CA PHE A 23 12.39 21.33 -20.44
C PHE A 23 12.77 19.94 -20.95
N VAL A 24 12.19 18.87 -20.37
CA VAL A 24 12.32 17.50 -20.85
C VAL A 24 11.81 17.37 -22.29
N VAL A 25 10.60 17.90 -22.58
CA VAL A 25 10.04 17.87 -23.94
C VAL A 25 10.93 18.62 -24.92
N LEU A 26 11.43 19.79 -24.55
CA LEU A 26 12.36 20.55 -25.40
C LEU A 26 13.66 19.78 -25.67
N CYS A 27 14.23 19.12 -24.66
CA CYS A 27 15.40 18.29 -24.84
C CYS A 27 15.13 17.06 -25.74
N ILE A 28 13.95 16.43 -25.62
CA ILE A 28 13.55 15.30 -26.49
C ILE A 28 13.42 15.77 -27.93
N ILE A 29 12.77 16.92 -28.16
CA ILE A 29 12.66 17.53 -29.52
C ILE A 29 14.05 17.83 -30.06
N GLY A 30 14.91 18.48 -29.27
CA GLY A 30 16.29 18.78 -29.65
C GLY A 30 17.07 17.52 -30.04
N ASN A 31 17.01 16.47 -29.20
CA ASN A 31 17.65 15.21 -29.48
C ASN A 31 17.17 14.56 -30.79
N ALA A 32 15.85 14.55 -31.03
CA ALA A 32 15.28 14.02 -32.28
C ALA A 32 15.75 14.81 -33.51
N LEU A 33 15.76 16.14 -33.44
CA LEU A 33 16.21 17.01 -34.52
C LEU A 33 17.70 16.82 -34.82
N PHE A 34 18.57 16.79 -33.79
CA PHE A 34 20.01 16.61 -33.99
C PHE A 34 20.32 15.22 -34.59
N ASN A 35 19.62 14.16 -34.20
CA ASN A 35 19.80 12.81 -34.78
C ASN A 35 19.38 12.77 -36.25
N VAL A 36 18.24 13.41 -36.61
CA VAL A 36 17.78 13.47 -38.01
C VAL A 36 18.72 14.31 -38.87
N GLN A 37 19.20 15.48 -38.37
CA GLN A 37 20.19 16.30 -39.08
C GLN A 37 21.49 15.54 -39.36
N GLY A 38 21.96 14.76 -38.39
CA GLY A 38 23.12 13.89 -38.59
C GLY A 38 22.88 12.82 -39.67
N THR A 39 21.67 12.27 -39.78
CA THR A 39 21.30 11.32 -40.83
C THR A 39 21.20 12.01 -42.20
N MET A 40 20.58 13.19 -42.27
CA MET A 40 20.51 13.97 -43.52
C MET A 40 21.87 14.42 -44.04
N PHE A 41 22.85 14.64 -43.15
CA PHE A 41 24.21 14.93 -43.53
C PHE A 41 24.86 13.85 -44.39
N MET A 42 24.37 12.60 -44.34
CA MET A 42 24.87 11.55 -45.23
C MET A 42 24.69 11.90 -46.71
N GLN A 43 23.63 12.60 -47.07
CA GLN A 43 23.43 13.11 -48.41
C GLN A 43 24.55 14.12 -48.77
N THR A 44 24.70 15.17 -47.96
CA THR A 44 25.74 16.17 -48.14
C THR A 44 27.15 15.58 -48.18
N LEU A 45 27.43 14.63 -47.29
CA LEU A 45 28.71 13.96 -47.22
C LEU A 45 29.07 13.23 -48.54
N ILE A 46 28.08 12.53 -49.11
CA ILE A 46 28.32 11.75 -50.34
C ILE A 46 28.33 12.67 -51.56
N ASP A 47 27.32 13.53 -51.71
CA ASP A 47 27.09 14.30 -52.93
C ASP A 47 28.03 15.50 -53.04
N ASP A 48 28.28 16.23 -51.92
CA ASP A 48 29.02 17.48 -51.94
C ASP A 48 30.51 17.32 -51.64
N TYR A 49 30.92 16.23 -50.96
CA TYR A 49 32.31 15.98 -50.57
C TYR A 49 32.91 14.72 -51.21
N ILE A 50 32.33 13.53 -51.05
CA ILE A 50 32.93 12.28 -51.50
C ILE A 50 32.99 12.22 -53.05
N VAL A 51 31.86 12.41 -53.71
CA VAL A 51 31.76 12.32 -55.17
C VAL A 51 32.66 13.36 -55.88
N PRO A 52 32.73 14.63 -55.49
CA PRO A 52 33.67 15.58 -56.04
C PRO A 52 35.14 15.24 -55.78
N LEU A 53 35.47 14.78 -54.58
CA LEU A 53 36.84 14.38 -54.21
C LEU A 53 37.33 13.20 -55.04
N LEU A 54 36.48 12.24 -55.36
CA LEU A 54 36.81 11.07 -56.24
C LEU A 54 37.09 11.48 -57.70
N LYS A 55 36.54 12.63 -58.14
CA LYS A 55 36.73 13.15 -59.50
C LYS A 55 37.92 14.12 -59.60
N SER A 56 38.51 14.56 -58.48
CA SER A 56 39.61 15.50 -58.43
C SER A 56 40.97 14.80 -58.58
N SER A 57 41.86 15.35 -59.35
CA SER A 57 43.25 14.89 -59.49
C SER A 57 44.15 15.30 -58.30
N SER A 58 43.70 16.29 -57.47
CA SER A 58 44.38 16.74 -56.23
C SER A 58 43.32 16.97 -55.14
N PRO A 59 42.95 15.91 -54.35
CA PRO A 59 41.88 16.01 -53.37
C PRO A 59 42.29 16.86 -52.17
N ASP A 60 41.50 17.90 -51.87
CA ASP A 60 41.60 18.71 -50.62
C ASP A 60 40.55 18.25 -49.60
N PHE A 61 41.03 17.74 -48.47
CA PHE A 61 40.19 17.20 -47.40
C PHE A 61 39.77 18.25 -46.34
N SER A 62 40.22 19.50 -46.47
CA SER A 62 39.96 20.54 -45.46
C SER A 62 38.44 20.82 -45.28
N GLY A 63 37.69 20.92 -46.39
CA GLY A 63 36.28 21.13 -46.40
C GLY A 63 35.51 19.95 -45.74
N LEU A 64 35.94 18.71 -46.05
CA LEU A 64 35.37 17.49 -45.45
C LEU A 64 35.59 17.48 -43.93
N LEU A 65 36.78 17.82 -43.44
CA LEU A 65 37.11 17.85 -42.03
C LEU A 65 36.21 18.85 -41.26
N HIS A 66 36.02 20.05 -41.80
CA HIS A 66 35.11 21.04 -41.18
C HIS A 66 33.65 20.55 -41.13
N ALA A 67 33.18 19.88 -42.17
CA ALA A 67 31.84 19.31 -42.21
C ALA A 67 31.67 18.19 -41.18
N LEU A 68 32.65 17.28 -41.05
CA LEU A 68 32.66 16.21 -40.04
C LEU A 68 32.66 16.78 -38.59
N ILE A 69 33.48 17.84 -38.33
CA ILE A 69 33.48 18.49 -37.01
C ILE A 69 32.12 19.09 -36.70
N ARG A 70 31.46 19.72 -37.68
CA ARG A 70 30.11 20.29 -37.51
C ARG A 70 29.12 19.22 -37.10
N VAL A 71 29.11 18.08 -37.75
CA VAL A 71 28.18 16.97 -37.44
C VAL A 71 28.53 16.31 -36.11
N ALA A 72 29.80 16.16 -35.77
CA ALA A 72 30.23 15.71 -34.47
C ALA A 72 29.69 16.62 -33.34
N CYS A 73 29.74 17.95 -33.54
CA CYS A 73 29.13 18.89 -32.60
C CYS A 73 27.62 18.73 -32.48
N LEU A 74 26.88 18.48 -33.59
CA LEU A 74 25.44 18.23 -33.57
C LEU A 74 25.11 16.95 -32.78
N TYR A 75 25.84 15.86 -33.02
CA TYR A 75 25.66 14.64 -32.22
C TYR A 75 26.00 14.84 -30.75
N ALA A 76 27.07 15.60 -30.43
CA ALA A 76 27.39 15.94 -29.05
C ALA A 76 26.26 16.72 -28.37
N CYS A 77 25.64 17.68 -29.06
CA CYS A 77 24.45 18.39 -28.57
C CYS A 77 23.26 17.41 -28.36
N GLY A 78 23.06 16.45 -29.26
CA GLY A 78 22.07 15.40 -29.11
C GLY A 78 22.29 14.56 -27.85
N VAL A 79 23.54 14.12 -27.60
CA VAL A 79 23.93 13.38 -26.39
C VAL A 79 23.68 14.20 -25.13
N VAL A 80 24.04 15.50 -25.13
CA VAL A 80 23.77 16.39 -23.98
C VAL A 80 22.27 16.51 -23.72
N CYS A 81 21.45 16.68 -24.76
CA CYS A 81 19.99 16.69 -24.64
C CYS A 81 19.47 15.39 -24.06
N ALA A 82 19.94 14.23 -24.56
CA ALA A 82 19.54 12.91 -24.07
C ALA A 82 19.92 12.70 -22.60
N PHE A 83 21.15 13.04 -22.23
CA PHE A 83 21.60 12.97 -20.84
C PHE A 83 20.74 13.87 -19.93
N THR A 84 20.50 15.10 -20.35
CA THR A 84 19.78 16.11 -19.57
C THR A 84 18.33 15.69 -19.32
N PHE A 85 17.58 15.27 -20.36
CA PHE A 85 16.20 14.87 -20.13
C PHE A 85 16.10 13.61 -19.24
N ASN A 86 16.98 12.62 -19.42
CA ASN A 86 16.99 11.44 -18.56
C ASN A 86 17.31 11.83 -17.10
N ARG A 87 18.29 12.70 -16.87
CA ARG A 87 18.64 13.15 -15.52
C ARG A 87 17.49 13.90 -14.84
N ILE A 88 16.81 14.77 -15.58
CA ILE A 88 15.63 15.50 -15.07
C ILE A 88 14.50 14.52 -14.77
N MET A 89 14.24 13.54 -15.65
CA MET A 89 13.18 12.56 -15.41
C MET A 89 13.41 11.70 -14.18
N VAL A 90 14.66 11.35 -13.86
CA VAL A 90 14.98 10.68 -12.59
C VAL A 90 14.60 11.56 -11.40
N TYR A 91 15.00 12.83 -11.43
CA TYR A 91 14.66 13.79 -10.35
C TYR A 91 13.13 13.94 -10.18
N VAL A 92 12.42 14.18 -11.27
CA VAL A 92 10.96 14.34 -11.29
C VAL A 92 10.27 13.07 -10.77
N THR A 93 10.68 11.89 -11.25
CA THR A 93 10.06 10.62 -10.87
C THR A 93 10.27 10.34 -9.38
N GLN A 94 11.51 10.43 -8.89
CA GLN A 94 11.78 10.11 -7.48
C GLN A 94 11.14 11.12 -6.53
N GLY A 95 11.14 12.42 -6.89
CA GLY A 95 10.46 13.44 -6.12
C GLY A 95 8.95 13.21 -6.06
N PHE A 96 8.31 12.93 -7.19
CA PHE A 96 6.88 12.66 -7.26
C PHE A 96 6.48 11.41 -6.45
N LEU A 97 7.24 10.32 -6.58
CA LEU A 97 6.93 9.08 -5.84
C LEU A 97 7.18 9.21 -4.34
N ARG A 98 8.18 9.98 -3.93
CA ARG A 98 8.39 10.31 -2.51
C ARG A 98 7.16 11.00 -1.94
N ASP A 99 6.71 12.07 -2.59
CA ASP A 99 5.56 12.85 -2.12
C ASP A 99 4.28 12.00 -2.12
N LEU A 100 4.06 11.20 -3.18
CA LEU A 100 2.92 10.29 -3.25
C LEU A 100 2.89 9.26 -2.11
N ARG A 101 4.07 8.69 -1.74
CA ARG A 101 4.15 7.76 -0.59
C ARG A 101 3.85 8.45 0.72
N ILE A 102 4.27 9.70 0.89
CA ILE A 102 3.96 10.49 2.09
C ILE A 102 2.45 10.74 2.15
N ASP A 103 1.86 11.27 1.07
CA ASP A 103 0.42 11.54 0.99
C ASP A 103 -0.41 10.27 1.27
N MET A 104 0.00 9.12 0.71
CA MET A 104 -0.65 7.82 0.95
C MET A 104 -0.53 7.37 2.40
N PHE A 105 0.65 7.52 3.01
CA PHE A 105 0.87 7.08 4.39
C PHE A 105 0.11 7.96 5.39
N GLU A 106 0.18 9.28 5.23
CA GLU A 106 -0.59 10.22 6.06
C GLU A 106 -2.09 9.97 5.96
N HIS A 107 -2.57 9.70 4.73
CA HIS A 107 -3.98 9.36 4.54
C HIS A 107 -4.35 8.01 5.16
N MET A 108 -3.51 6.98 5.01
CA MET A 108 -3.72 5.66 5.60
C MET A 108 -3.84 5.73 7.13
N GLU A 109 -2.98 6.53 7.80
CA GLU A 109 -3.06 6.75 9.25
C GLU A 109 -4.36 7.46 9.68
N SER A 110 -5.01 8.18 8.77
CA SER A 110 -6.29 8.85 9.04
C SER A 110 -7.52 7.97 8.81
N LEU A 111 -7.35 6.75 8.29
CA LEU A 111 -8.46 5.86 7.96
C LEU A 111 -9.07 5.20 9.20
N PRO A 112 -10.40 4.96 9.21
CA PRO A 112 -11.06 4.25 10.30
C PRO A 112 -10.65 2.76 10.32
N ILE A 113 -10.68 2.14 11.50
CA ILE A 113 -10.39 0.70 11.70
C ILE A 113 -11.21 -0.18 10.76
N ARG A 114 -12.45 0.24 10.45
CA ARG A 114 -13.32 -0.44 9.46
C ARG A 114 -12.64 -0.73 8.12
N TYR A 115 -11.73 0.15 7.67
CA TYR A 115 -10.97 -0.06 6.44
C TYR A 115 -10.04 -1.26 6.58
N PHE A 116 -9.28 -1.34 7.66
CA PHE A 116 -8.29 -2.40 7.92
C PHE A 116 -8.97 -3.75 8.19
N ASP A 117 -10.14 -3.76 8.81
CA ASP A 117 -10.92 -4.98 9.04
C ASP A 117 -11.51 -5.58 7.76
N ARG A 118 -11.74 -4.74 6.73
CA ARG A 118 -12.33 -5.16 5.45
C ARG A 118 -11.32 -5.40 4.34
N THR A 119 -10.13 -4.84 4.45
CA THR A 119 -9.10 -4.88 3.41
C THR A 119 -7.94 -5.75 3.87
N PRO A 120 -7.59 -6.81 3.14
CA PRO A 120 -6.42 -7.62 3.45
C PRO A 120 -5.14 -6.77 3.50
N HIS A 121 -4.31 -6.97 4.52
CA HIS A 121 -3.05 -6.22 4.66
C HIS A 121 -2.13 -6.37 3.45
N GLY A 122 -2.13 -7.56 2.81
CA GLY A 122 -1.37 -7.83 1.60
C GLY A 122 -1.78 -6.95 0.41
N ASP A 123 -3.08 -6.65 0.27
CA ASP A 123 -3.59 -5.78 -0.79
C ASP A 123 -3.10 -4.34 -0.59
N THR A 124 -3.22 -3.82 0.64
CA THR A 124 -2.70 -2.48 0.98
C THR A 124 -1.19 -2.41 0.75
N MET A 125 -0.43 -3.43 1.19
CA MET A 125 1.02 -3.49 0.98
C MET A 125 1.39 -3.54 -0.51
N SER A 126 0.59 -4.24 -1.34
CA SER A 126 0.79 -4.30 -2.80
C SER A 126 0.64 -2.93 -3.46
N VAL A 127 -0.24 -2.05 -2.93
CA VAL A 127 -0.37 -0.67 -3.42
C VAL A 127 0.91 0.12 -3.17
N TYR A 128 1.54 -0.03 -1.99
CA TYR A 128 2.80 0.66 -1.65
C TYR A 128 4.02 0.14 -2.40
N THR A 129 4.02 -1.11 -2.82
CA THR A 129 5.16 -1.77 -3.48
C THR A 129 4.96 -1.86 -4.99
N ASN A 130 4.05 -2.70 -5.44
CA ASN A 130 3.89 -3.04 -6.85
C ASN A 130 3.28 -1.88 -7.66
N ASP A 131 2.24 -1.23 -7.13
CA ASP A 131 1.55 -0.18 -7.88
C ASP A 131 2.39 1.08 -8.01
N ILE A 132 3.11 1.46 -6.95
CA ILE A 132 4.08 2.55 -7.02
C ILE A 132 5.20 2.24 -8.02
N ASP A 133 5.67 0.99 -8.10
CA ASP A 133 6.71 0.61 -9.07
C ASP A 133 6.21 0.69 -10.52
N THR A 134 4.95 0.30 -10.79
CA THR A 134 4.35 0.50 -12.12
C THR A 134 4.24 1.98 -12.49
N LEU A 135 3.92 2.87 -11.54
CA LEU A 135 3.95 4.33 -11.77
C LEU A 135 5.36 4.84 -12.01
N ARG A 136 6.35 4.33 -11.28
CA ARG A 136 7.76 4.64 -11.53
C ARG A 136 8.14 4.35 -12.97
N GLN A 137 7.81 3.16 -13.46
CA GLN A 137 8.09 2.74 -14.84
C GLN A 137 7.35 3.63 -15.86
N LEU A 138 6.09 3.96 -15.60
CA LEU A 138 5.32 4.86 -16.47
C LEU A 138 6.00 6.22 -16.60
N ILE A 139 6.32 6.87 -15.47
CA ILE A 139 6.81 8.24 -15.44
C ILE A 139 8.25 8.30 -15.94
N SER A 140 9.14 7.40 -15.47
CA SER A 140 10.57 7.46 -15.80
C SER A 140 10.90 6.95 -17.20
N GLN A 141 10.13 6.02 -17.74
CA GLN A 141 10.47 5.34 -18.99
C GLN A 141 9.38 5.49 -20.05
N SER A 142 8.11 5.11 -19.73
CA SER A 142 7.08 5.01 -20.75
C SER A 142 6.68 6.35 -21.35
N ILE A 143 6.46 7.38 -20.52
CA ILE A 143 6.09 8.72 -21.00
C ILE A 143 7.21 9.35 -21.85
N PRO A 144 8.48 9.41 -21.39
CA PRO A 144 9.57 9.94 -22.21
C PRO A 144 9.78 9.15 -23.51
N GLN A 145 9.68 7.80 -23.45
CA GLN A 145 9.86 6.95 -24.61
C GLN A 145 8.75 7.16 -25.65
N LEU A 146 7.48 7.29 -25.22
CA LEU A 146 6.37 7.59 -26.12
C LEU A 146 6.54 8.95 -26.80
N ILE A 147 6.89 9.99 -26.04
CA ILE A 147 7.15 11.33 -26.59
C ILE A 147 8.31 11.29 -27.57
N SER A 148 9.42 10.64 -27.20
CA SER A 148 10.62 10.50 -28.05
C SER A 148 10.30 9.75 -29.33
N SER A 149 9.55 8.64 -29.24
CA SER A 149 9.15 7.85 -30.42
C SER A 149 8.24 8.64 -31.36
N CYS A 150 7.26 9.38 -30.81
CA CYS A 150 6.40 10.26 -31.61
C CYS A 150 7.22 11.35 -32.30
N MET A 151 8.15 12.02 -31.60
CA MET A 151 9.00 13.05 -32.18
C MET A 151 9.93 12.48 -33.27
N THR A 152 10.51 11.31 -33.04
CA THR A 152 11.34 10.61 -34.04
C THR A 152 10.52 10.29 -35.30
N ILE A 153 9.31 9.75 -35.15
CA ILE A 153 8.43 9.45 -36.29
C ILE A 153 8.15 10.73 -37.09
N VAL A 154 7.72 11.81 -36.40
CA VAL A 154 7.35 13.06 -37.06
C VAL A 154 8.55 13.69 -37.77
N THR A 155 9.69 13.82 -37.09
CA THR A 155 10.90 14.44 -37.68
C THR A 155 11.46 13.63 -38.83
N THR A 156 11.49 12.28 -38.70
CA THR A 156 11.95 11.39 -39.77
C THR A 156 11.00 11.43 -40.96
N PHE A 157 9.68 11.40 -40.74
CA PHE A 157 8.68 11.45 -41.80
C PHE A 157 8.77 12.76 -42.61
N VAL A 158 8.88 13.90 -41.92
CA VAL A 158 9.06 15.22 -42.58
C VAL A 158 10.36 15.21 -43.42
N SER A 159 11.44 14.69 -42.87
CA SER A 159 12.72 14.61 -43.61
C SER A 159 12.67 13.68 -44.81
N MET A 160 11.93 12.57 -44.73
CA MET A 160 11.73 11.66 -45.87
C MET A 160 10.94 12.33 -46.99
N ILE A 161 9.92 13.15 -46.66
CA ILE A 161 9.17 13.92 -47.67
C ILE A 161 10.08 14.94 -48.36
N ILE A 162 10.92 15.63 -47.62
CA ILE A 162 11.85 16.63 -48.17
C ILE A 162 12.85 15.95 -49.12
N LEU A 163 13.35 14.75 -48.77
CA LEU A 163 14.30 14.03 -49.61
C LEU A 163 13.67 13.47 -50.87
N ASN A 164 12.55 12.73 -50.77
CA ASN A 164 11.92 12.10 -51.93
C ASN A 164 10.49 11.63 -51.63
N ILE A 165 9.48 12.24 -52.25
CA ILE A 165 8.07 11.93 -52.02
C ILE A 165 7.69 10.49 -52.49
N PRO A 166 8.04 10.03 -53.71
CA PRO A 166 7.70 8.67 -54.17
C PRO A 166 8.21 7.55 -53.24
N LEU A 167 9.45 7.66 -52.75
CA LEU A 167 10.00 6.68 -51.83
C LEU A 167 9.34 6.77 -50.43
N THR A 168 8.89 7.96 -50.03
CA THR A 168 8.15 8.16 -48.78
C THR A 168 6.79 7.47 -48.84
N VAL A 169 6.05 7.60 -49.93
CA VAL A 169 4.77 6.90 -50.14
C VAL A 169 4.97 5.38 -50.05
N LEU A 170 6.01 4.87 -50.70
CA LEU A 170 6.35 3.44 -50.66
C LEU A 170 6.64 2.97 -49.22
N SER A 171 7.43 3.74 -48.47
CA SER A 171 7.74 3.43 -47.06
C SER A 171 6.49 3.45 -46.18
N VAL A 172 5.57 4.39 -46.39
CA VAL A 172 4.28 4.44 -45.67
C VAL A 172 3.39 3.24 -46.00
N CYS A 173 3.34 2.79 -47.26
CA CYS A 173 2.61 1.58 -47.64
C CYS A 173 3.18 0.34 -46.90
N MET A 174 4.51 0.20 -46.86
CA MET A 174 5.17 -0.88 -46.12
C MET A 174 4.93 -0.80 -44.62
N LEU A 175 4.89 0.42 -44.05
CA LEU A 175 4.52 0.64 -42.66
C LEU A 175 3.09 0.15 -42.37
N MET A 176 2.12 0.46 -43.22
CA MET A 176 0.75 -0.03 -43.05
C MET A 176 0.66 -1.56 -43.06
N VAL A 177 1.41 -2.23 -43.92
CA VAL A 177 1.53 -3.71 -43.90
C VAL A 177 2.09 -4.19 -42.58
N MET A 178 3.17 -3.56 -42.10
CA MET A 178 3.78 -3.90 -40.81
C MET A 178 2.81 -3.73 -39.64
N LEU A 179 2.05 -2.63 -39.60
CA LEU A 179 1.04 -2.38 -38.55
C LEU A 179 -0.09 -3.43 -38.56
N VAL A 180 -0.58 -3.84 -39.73
CA VAL A 180 -1.61 -4.88 -39.85
C VAL A 180 -1.10 -6.22 -39.33
N VAL A 181 0.12 -6.62 -39.71
CA VAL A 181 0.74 -7.87 -39.26
C VAL A 181 0.99 -7.83 -37.74
N SER A 182 1.56 -6.72 -37.23
CA SER A 182 1.84 -6.54 -35.80
C SER A 182 0.56 -6.57 -34.96
N ARG A 183 -0.52 -5.94 -35.43
CA ARG A 183 -1.83 -5.96 -34.76
C ARG A 183 -2.42 -7.37 -34.68
N LYS A 184 -2.31 -8.15 -35.77
CA LYS A 184 -2.81 -9.54 -35.82
C LYS A 184 -2.04 -10.46 -34.87
N LEU A 185 -0.71 -10.40 -34.89
CA LEU A 185 0.14 -11.19 -34.00
C LEU A 185 -0.01 -10.78 -32.55
N GLY A 186 -0.05 -9.48 -32.27
CA GLY A 186 -0.24 -8.94 -30.93
C GLY A 186 -1.59 -9.31 -30.30
N SER A 187 -2.67 -9.30 -31.09
CA SER A 187 -3.99 -9.73 -30.63
C SER A 187 -4.03 -11.22 -30.26
N LEU A 188 -3.36 -12.08 -31.06
CA LEU A 188 -3.24 -13.51 -30.75
C LEU A 188 -2.43 -13.74 -29.46
N SER A 189 -1.30 -13.07 -29.34
CA SER A 189 -0.46 -13.13 -28.14
C SER A 189 -1.22 -12.67 -26.88
N GLY A 190 -1.90 -11.53 -26.93
CA GLY A 190 -2.67 -10.98 -25.82
C GLY A 190 -3.73 -11.92 -25.27
N LYS A 191 -4.45 -12.64 -26.16
CA LYS A 191 -5.44 -13.64 -25.76
C LYS A 191 -4.82 -14.77 -24.92
N PHE A 192 -3.67 -15.26 -25.32
CA PHE A 192 -2.98 -16.34 -24.60
C PHE A 192 -2.30 -15.83 -23.33
N PHE A 193 -1.84 -14.59 -23.28
CA PHE A 193 -1.31 -14.00 -22.05
C PHE A 193 -2.37 -13.88 -20.94
N VAL A 194 -3.62 -13.52 -21.28
CA VAL A 194 -4.72 -13.51 -20.29
C VAL A 194 -4.94 -14.93 -19.75
N LYS A 195 -4.94 -15.96 -20.63
CA LYS A 195 -5.08 -17.34 -20.18
C LYS A 195 -3.91 -17.77 -19.28
N GLN A 196 -2.68 -17.47 -19.68
CA GLN A 196 -1.48 -17.75 -18.87
C GLN A 196 -1.57 -17.11 -17.48
N GLN A 197 -2.03 -15.86 -17.40
CA GLN A 197 -2.16 -15.16 -16.10
C GLN A 197 -3.18 -15.86 -15.18
N ASN A 198 -4.30 -16.32 -15.74
CA ASN A 198 -5.28 -17.08 -14.99
C ASN A 198 -4.74 -18.43 -14.50
N ASP A 199 -4.02 -19.15 -15.36
CA ASP A 199 -3.43 -20.45 -15.00
C ASP A 199 -2.29 -20.27 -13.99
N LEU A 200 -1.49 -19.19 -14.08
CA LEU A 200 -0.50 -18.81 -13.07
C LEU A 200 -1.15 -18.53 -11.71
N GLY A 201 -2.30 -17.85 -11.71
CA GLY A 201 -3.08 -17.61 -10.49
C GLY A 201 -3.51 -18.92 -9.81
N LYS A 202 -3.96 -19.92 -10.58
CA LYS A 202 -4.32 -21.24 -10.05
C LYS A 202 -3.12 -21.97 -9.44
N VAL A 203 -1.97 -21.95 -10.13
CA VAL A 203 -0.72 -22.56 -9.63
C VAL A 203 -0.29 -21.90 -8.33
N ASN A 204 -0.28 -20.55 -8.27
CA ASN A 204 0.11 -19.82 -7.07
C ASN A 204 -0.84 -20.11 -5.90
N GLY A 205 -2.16 -20.10 -6.13
CA GLY A 205 -3.15 -20.44 -5.10
C GLY A 205 -2.96 -21.87 -4.56
N TYR A 206 -2.67 -22.82 -5.44
CA TYR A 206 -2.39 -24.20 -5.01
C TYR A 206 -1.10 -24.29 -4.19
N ILE A 207 -0.04 -23.57 -4.57
CA ILE A 207 1.22 -23.52 -3.80
C ILE A 207 0.97 -22.94 -2.41
N GLU A 208 0.23 -21.84 -2.31
CA GLU A 208 -0.11 -21.19 -1.03
C GLU A 208 -0.92 -22.13 -0.12
N GLU A 209 -1.91 -22.83 -0.68
CA GLU A 209 -2.71 -23.83 0.04
C GLU A 209 -1.83 -24.97 0.57
N MET A 210 -0.95 -25.53 -0.27
CA MET A 210 -0.07 -26.63 0.12
C MET A 210 0.99 -26.20 1.16
N ILE A 211 1.54 -24.98 1.06
CA ILE A 211 2.48 -24.45 2.06
C ILE A 211 1.77 -24.27 3.40
N SER A 212 0.58 -23.69 3.40
CA SER A 212 -0.23 -23.46 4.62
C SER A 212 -0.68 -24.79 5.25
N GLY A 213 -1.07 -25.74 4.41
CA GLY A 213 -1.52 -27.09 4.81
C GLY A 213 -0.41 -28.12 4.94
N GLN A 214 0.89 -27.77 4.85
CA GLN A 214 1.99 -28.72 4.75
C GLN A 214 2.03 -29.76 5.89
N LYS A 215 1.69 -29.35 7.11
CA LYS A 215 1.60 -30.27 8.26
C LYS A 215 0.53 -31.34 8.04
N VAL A 216 -0.62 -30.95 7.48
CA VAL A 216 -1.73 -31.85 7.18
C VAL A 216 -1.34 -32.84 6.08
N VAL A 217 -0.76 -32.34 4.98
CA VAL A 217 -0.25 -33.18 3.88
C VAL A 217 0.71 -34.24 4.42
N LYS A 218 1.63 -33.86 5.32
CA LYS A 218 2.63 -34.76 5.92
C LYS A 218 2.00 -35.81 6.85
N VAL A 219 1.08 -35.40 7.73
CA VAL A 219 0.43 -36.31 8.69
C VAL A 219 -0.41 -37.36 7.98
N PHE A 220 -1.06 -37.01 6.87
CA PHE A 220 -1.90 -37.95 6.10
C PHE A 220 -1.17 -38.64 4.95
N ASN A 221 0.12 -38.37 4.74
CA ASN A 221 0.95 -38.95 3.67
C ASN A 221 0.37 -38.71 2.25
N HIS A 222 -0.14 -37.50 1.98
CA HIS A 222 -0.77 -37.14 0.71
C HIS A 222 0.19 -36.42 -0.26
N GLU A 223 1.52 -36.52 -0.07
CA GLU A 223 2.52 -35.83 -0.90
C GLU A 223 2.46 -36.25 -2.38
N GLU A 224 2.28 -37.54 -2.66
CA GLU A 224 2.21 -38.03 -4.04
C GLU A 224 1.01 -37.45 -4.78
N GLN A 225 -0.15 -37.40 -4.11
CA GLN A 225 -1.36 -36.80 -4.67
C GLN A 225 -1.17 -35.30 -4.92
N ALA A 226 -0.63 -34.58 -3.93
CA ALA A 226 -0.35 -33.14 -4.06
C ALA A 226 0.62 -32.85 -5.22
N ILE A 227 1.65 -33.69 -5.40
CA ILE A 227 2.57 -33.58 -6.53
C ILE A 227 1.87 -33.85 -7.87
N ALA A 228 0.98 -34.85 -7.93
CA ALA A 228 0.24 -35.18 -9.15
C ALA A 228 -0.70 -34.01 -9.56
N ASP A 229 -1.42 -33.43 -8.62
CA ASP A 229 -2.32 -32.30 -8.85
C ASP A 229 -1.53 -31.03 -9.26
N PHE A 230 -0.41 -30.77 -8.59
CA PHE A 230 0.50 -29.69 -8.99
C PHE A 230 1.02 -29.85 -10.42
N ARG A 231 1.45 -31.07 -10.80
CA ARG A 231 1.92 -31.34 -12.17
C ARG A 231 0.86 -31.03 -13.20
N LYS A 232 -0.39 -31.40 -12.96
CA LYS A 232 -1.50 -31.10 -13.87
C LYS A 232 -1.69 -29.58 -14.06
N LEU A 233 -1.75 -28.82 -12.97
CA LEU A 233 -1.87 -27.36 -13.03
C LEU A 233 -0.67 -26.71 -13.71
N ASN A 234 0.53 -27.17 -13.42
CA ASN A 234 1.76 -26.66 -14.01
C ASN A 234 1.88 -27.01 -15.51
N ASP A 235 1.36 -28.17 -15.96
CA ASP A 235 1.29 -28.50 -17.38
C ASP A 235 0.28 -27.62 -18.13
N GLU A 236 -0.86 -27.28 -17.52
CA GLU A 236 -1.82 -26.31 -18.08
C GLU A 236 -1.19 -24.92 -18.22
N LEU A 237 -0.45 -24.45 -17.19
CA LEU A 237 0.31 -23.21 -17.23
C LEU A 237 1.40 -23.26 -18.32
N ARG A 238 2.16 -24.34 -18.41
CA ARG A 238 3.20 -24.54 -19.44
C ARG A 238 2.61 -24.38 -20.84
N GLU A 239 1.46 -25.01 -21.11
CA GLU A 239 0.83 -24.93 -22.45
C GLU A 239 0.35 -23.51 -22.76
N SER A 240 -0.33 -22.84 -21.81
CA SER A 240 -0.79 -21.47 -22.02
C SER A 240 0.37 -20.48 -22.17
N ALA A 241 1.44 -20.65 -21.38
CA ALA A 241 2.67 -19.86 -21.48
C ALA A 241 3.39 -20.09 -22.81
N TYR A 242 3.50 -21.34 -23.27
CA TYR A 242 4.09 -21.66 -24.56
C TYR A 242 3.37 -20.95 -25.71
N GLN A 243 2.05 -21.00 -25.74
CA GLN A 243 1.25 -20.34 -26.79
C GLN A 243 1.36 -18.80 -26.71
N ALA A 244 1.36 -18.23 -25.52
CA ALA A 244 1.54 -16.80 -25.32
C ALA A 244 2.89 -16.32 -25.83
N HIS A 245 3.96 -16.97 -25.39
CA HIS A 245 5.32 -16.61 -25.77
C HIS A 245 5.67 -16.94 -27.23
N LYS A 246 5.08 -17.98 -27.82
CA LYS A 246 5.25 -18.32 -29.23
C LYS A 246 4.89 -17.12 -30.12
N PHE A 247 3.73 -16.52 -29.93
CA PHE A 247 3.30 -15.37 -30.73
C PHE A 247 4.03 -14.07 -30.34
N ALA A 248 4.32 -13.87 -29.04
CA ALA A 248 5.06 -12.71 -28.57
C ALA A 248 6.50 -12.68 -29.14
N ASN A 249 7.20 -13.81 -29.08
CA ASN A 249 8.59 -13.88 -29.51
C ASN A 249 8.76 -13.85 -31.05
N ILE A 250 7.71 -14.19 -31.80
CA ILE A 250 7.70 -14.06 -33.28
C ILE A 250 7.44 -12.61 -33.69
N LEU A 251 6.75 -11.81 -32.90
CA LEU A 251 6.36 -10.45 -33.25
C LEU A 251 7.56 -9.57 -33.60
N MET A 252 8.57 -9.54 -32.74
CA MET A 252 9.75 -8.68 -32.94
C MET A 252 10.58 -9.09 -34.17
N PRO A 253 10.98 -10.36 -34.37
CA PRO A 253 11.67 -10.79 -35.60
C PRO A 253 10.90 -10.48 -36.87
N VAL A 254 9.58 -10.76 -36.91
CA VAL A 254 8.74 -10.46 -38.08
C VAL A 254 8.70 -8.96 -38.38
N THR A 255 8.55 -8.13 -37.36
CA THR A 255 8.54 -6.66 -37.53
C THR A 255 9.88 -6.16 -38.05
N VAL A 256 11.02 -6.67 -37.53
CA VAL A 256 12.36 -6.32 -38.01
C VAL A 256 12.56 -6.77 -39.47
N GLN A 257 12.14 -7.99 -39.81
CA GLN A 257 12.29 -8.48 -41.18
C GLN A 257 11.40 -7.74 -42.19
N LEU A 258 10.18 -7.37 -41.81
CA LEU A 258 9.35 -6.49 -42.63
C LEU A 258 10.00 -5.11 -42.84
N GLY A 259 10.67 -4.56 -41.81
CA GLY A 259 11.50 -3.36 -41.95
C GLY A 259 12.66 -3.54 -42.93
N ASN A 260 13.36 -4.70 -42.89
CA ASN A 260 14.41 -5.02 -43.85
C ASN A 260 13.87 -5.19 -45.28
N VAL A 261 12.71 -5.83 -45.45
CA VAL A 261 12.02 -5.91 -46.75
C VAL A 261 11.68 -4.52 -47.27
N SER A 262 11.12 -3.63 -46.41
CA SER A 262 10.88 -2.22 -46.76
C SER A 262 12.17 -1.53 -47.24
N TYR A 263 13.28 -1.72 -46.54
CA TYR A 263 14.60 -1.18 -46.91
C TYR A 263 15.05 -1.68 -48.30
N ILE A 264 14.95 -2.99 -48.56
CA ILE A 264 15.37 -3.59 -49.84
C ILE A 264 14.49 -3.06 -50.99
N ILE A 265 13.18 -3.02 -50.81
CA ILE A 265 12.26 -2.50 -51.84
C ILE A 265 12.56 -1.02 -52.12
N CYS A 266 12.74 -0.18 -51.08
CA CYS A 266 13.13 1.22 -51.25
C CYS A 266 14.48 1.36 -51.94
N ALA A 267 15.46 0.48 -51.65
CA ALA A 267 16.77 0.48 -52.29
C ALA A 267 16.68 0.17 -53.80
N ILE A 268 15.91 -0.88 -54.14
CA ILE A 268 15.73 -1.26 -55.57
C ILE A 268 14.98 -0.18 -56.35
N VAL A 269 13.85 0.29 -55.83
CA VAL A 269 13.05 1.31 -56.50
C VAL A 269 13.83 2.63 -56.59
N GLY A 270 14.53 3.01 -55.47
CA GLY A 270 15.37 4.20 -55.44
C GLY A 270 16.52 4.14 -56.42
N ALA A 271 17.18 3.00 -56.54
CA ALA A 271 18.27 2.81 -57.53
C ALA A 271 17.75 2.94 -58.97
N ILE A 272 16.61 2.34 -59.27
CA ILE A 272 15.96 2.47 -60.61
C ILE A 272 15.63 3.94 -60.90
N LEU A 273 15.06 4.68 -59.96
CA LEU A 273 14.71 6.10 -60.11
C LEU A 273 15.99 6.96 -60.29
N ALA A 274 17.05 6.67 -59.54
CA ALA A 274 18.34 7.38 -59.62
C ALA A 274 19.02 7.14 -61.00
N LEU A 275 19.05 5.90 -61.47
CA LEU A 275 19.65 5.55 -62.75
C LEU A 275 18.89 6.15 -63.97
N ASN A 276 17.58 6.26 -63.84
CA ASN A 276 16.74 6.87 -64.90
C ASN A 276 16.67 8.42 -64.81
N GLY A 277 17.38 9.03 -63.90
CA GLY A 277 17.39 10.49 -63.69
C GLY A 277 16.08 11.12 -63.24
N HIS A 278 15.14 10.27 -62.73
CA HIS A 278 13.85 10.77 -62.28
C HIS A 278 13.91 11.37 -60.86
N PHE A 279 13.20 12.45 -60.64
CA PHE A 279 13.05 13.13 -59.33
C PHE A 279 14.37 13.65 -58.74
N SER A 280 15.42 13.94 -59.54
CA SER A 280 16.74 14.45 -59.09
C SER A 280 17.35 13.59 -57.97
N LEU A 281 17.10 12.28 -57.95
CA LEU A 281 17.58 11.36 -56.91
C LEU A 281 19.06 11.08 -57.08
N THR A 282 19.89 11.52 -56.15
CA THR A 282 21.33 11.24 -56.09
C THR A 282 21.62 10.00 -55.27
N ILE A 283 22.86 9.50 -55.36
CA ILE A 283 23.30 8.38 -54.52
C ILE A 283 23.27 8.77 -53.04
N GLY A 284 23.71 9.96 -52.72
CA GLY A 284 23.71 10.49 -51.35
C GLY A 284 22.26 10.61 -50.80
N THR A 285 21.32 11.14 -51.59
CA THR A 285 19.90 11.18 -51.25
C THR A 285 19.35 9.78 -50.97
N LEU A 286 19.66 8.80 -51.78
CA LEU A 286 19.19 7.42 -51.60
C LEU A 286 19.73 6.81 -50.31
N VAL A 287 21.02 6.95 -50.01
CA VAL A 287 21.64 6.44 -48.76
C VAL A 287 21.05 7.09 -47.53
N ALA A 288 20.87 8.42 -47.55
CA ALA A 288 20.22 9.16 -46.47
C ALA A 288 18.75 8.70 -46.26
N PHE A 289 18.01 8.53 -47.38
CA PHE A 289 16.62 8.04 -47.32
C PHE A 289 16.52 6.63 -46.72
N LEU A 290 17.37 5.70 -47.13
CA LEU A 290 17.41 4.35 -46.60
C LEU A 290 17.73 4.29 -45.11
N THR A 291 18.60 5.16 -44.64
CA THR A 291 18.90 5.31 -43.21
C THR A 291 17.71 5.87 -42.42
N LEU A 292 17.02 6.88 -42.96
CA LEU A 292 15.78 7.40 -42.39
C LEU A 292 14.65 6.36 -42.38
N ASN A 293 14.49 5.57 -43.43
CA ASN A 293 13.49 4.49 -43.49
C ASN A 293 13.69 3.48 -42.37
N LYS A 294 14.94 3.13 -42.03
CA LYS A 294 15.27 2.26 -40.89
C LYS A 294 14.90 2.93 -39.57
N SER A 295 15.25 4.22 -39.39
CA SER A 295 14.93 5.00 -38.20
C SER A 295 13.42 5.25 -38.04
N PHE A 296 12.65 5.27 -39.13
CA PHE A 296 11.19 5.44 -39.13
C PHE A 296 10.43 4.21 -38.62
N ASN A 297 10.95 2.99 -38.88
CA ASN A 297 10.30 1.74 -38.50
C ASN A 297 10.56 1.35 -37.02
N GLN A 298 11.70 1.73 -36.45
CA GLN A 298 12.12 1.33 -35.10
C GLN A 298 11.20 1.81 -33.96
N PRO A 299 10.72 3.07 -33.93
CA PRO A 299 9.85 3.57 -32.85
C PRO A 299 8.52 2.84 -32.71
N ILE A 300 8.02 2.23 -33.77
CA ILE A 300 6.74 1.51 -33.78
C ILE A 300 6.76 0.31 -32.84
N GLY A 301 7.85 -0.45 -32.86
CA GLY A 301 8.08 -1.56 -31.91
C GLY A 301 8.15 -1.05 -30.48
N GLN A 302 8.82 0.07 -30.26
CA GLN A 302 8.94 0.70 -28.93
C GLN A 302 7.60 1.17 -28.38
N ILE A 303 6.77 1.83 -29.18
CA ILE A 303 5.41 2.26 -28.78
C ILE A 303 4.56 1.05 -28.39
N SER A 304 4.61 -0.03 -29.17
CA SER A 304 3.86 -1.25 -28.88
C SER A 304 4.21 -1.87 -27.53
N GLN A 305 5.48 -1.84 -27.12
CA GLN A 305 5.93 -2.31 -25.81
C GLN A 305 5.40 -1.44 -24.67
N GLN A 306 5.25 -0.12 -24.88
CA GLN A 306 4.79 0.80 -23.84
C GLN A 306 3.28 0.69 -23.55
N ILE A 307 2.47 0.15 -24.46
CA ILE A 307 1.02 0.01 -24.29
C ILE A 307 0.69 -0.79 -23.02
N ASN A 308 1.38 -1.91 -22.80
CA ASN A 308 1.17 -2.75 -21.63
C ASN A 308 1.59 -2.04 -20.33
N ALA A 309 2.75 -1.35 -20.36
CA ALA A 309 3.22 -0.60 -19.21
C ALA A 309 2.24 0.53 -18.82
N VAL A 310 1.67 1.23 -19.81
CA VAL A 310 0.63 2.25 -19.58
C VAL A 310 -0.63 1.63 -18.98
N ALA A 311 -1.08 0.48 -19.48
CA ALA A 311 -2.27 -0.20 -18.97
C ALA A 311 -2.06 -0.68 -17.51
N MET A 312 -0.91 -1.26 -17.19
CA MET A 312 -0.57 -1.67 -15.82
C MET A 312 -0.49 -0.48 -14.87
N ALA A 313 0.16 0.59 -15.30
CA ALA A 313 0.26 1.81 -14.50
C ALA A 313 -1.11 2.50 -14.30
N GLN A 314 -2.01 2.42 -15.28
CA GLN A 314 -3.38 2.91 -15.14
C GLN A 314 -4.16 2.11 -14.09
N ALA A 315 -4.01 0.79 -14.06
CA ALA A 315 -4.62 -0.06 -13.05
C ALA A 315 -4.04 0.22 -11.65
N GLY A 316 -2.71 0.32 -11.53
CA GLY A 316 -2.02 0.66 -10.28
C GLY A 316 -2.41 2.04 -9.75
N ALA A 317 -2.44 3.07 -10.63
CA ALA A 317 -2.92 4.40 -10.27
C ALA A 317 -4.38 4.38 -9.78
N GLY A 318 -5.22 3.50 -10.35
CA GLY A 318 -6.60 3.30 -9.90
C GLY A 318 -6.66 2.87 -8.44
N ARG A 319 -5.90 1.84 -8.06
CA ARG A 319 -5.86 1.35 -6.68
C ARG A 319 -5.25 2.37 -5.70
N ILE A 320 -4.21 3.09 -6.12
CA ILE A 320 -3.64 4.18 -5.32
C ILE A 320 -4.68 5.27 -5.05
N PHE A 321 -5.44 5.69 -6.07
CA PHE A 321 -6.48 6.69 -5.87
C PHE A 321 -7.69 6.14 -5.12
N ASP A 322 -8.01 4.86 -5.26
CA ASP A 322 -9.05 4.22 -4.44
C ASP A 322 -8.67 4.22 -2.96
N LEU A 323 -7.38 4.08 -2.60
CA LEU A 323 -6.89 4.28 -1.24
C LEU A 323 -6.98 5.75 -0.81
N LEU A 324 -6.48 6.69 -1.61
CA LEU A 324 -6.50 8.12 -1.31
C LEU A 324 -7.90 8.75 -1.29
N ASP A 325 -8.89 8.11 -1.88
CA ASP A 325 -10.28 8.57 -1.94
C ASP A 325 -11.15 7.92 -0.85
N GLN A 326 -10.57 7.04 0.02
CA GLN A 326 -11.28 6.56 1.20
C GLN A 326 -11.59 7.73 2.14
N GLU A 327 -12.71 7.64 2.82
CA GLU A 327 -13.09 8.65 3.81
C GLU A 327 -12.24 8.49 5.07
N SER A 328 -11.60 9.58 5.49
CA SER A 328 -10.87 9.63 6.76
C SER A 328 -11.83 9.43 7.94
N GLU A 329 -11.30 9.00 9.07
CA GLU A 329 -12.11 8.86 10.27
C GLU A 329 -12.70 10.21 10.67
N ASP A 330 -14.05 10.30 10.68
CA ASP A 330 -14.75 11.51 11.09
C ASP A 330 -14.68 11.69 12.61
N ASP A 331 -14.30 12.87 13.05
CA ASP A 331 -14.30 13.26 14.47
C ASP A 331 -14.91 14.66 14.66
N GLN A 332 -16.18 14.68 15.03
CA GLN A 332 -16.93 15.90 15.34
C GLN A 332 -16.95 16.20 16.85
N GLY A 333 -16.12 15.52 17.64
CA GLY A 333 -16.02 15.72 19.08
C GLY A 333 -15.54 17.13 19.42
N VAL A 334 -16.20 17.73 20.42
CA VAL A 334 -15.87 19.06 20.95
C VAL A 334 -15.34 19.00 22.40
N VAL A 335 -15.59 17.90 23.09
CA VAL A 335 -15.11 17.65 24.45
C VAL A 335 -13.69 17.11 24.40
N THR A 336 -12.81 17.71 25.19
CA THR A 336 -11.38 17.33 25.25
C THR A 336 -10.99 16.90 26.66
N LEU A 337 -9.90 16.11 26.75
CA LEU A 337 -9.34 15.65 28.01
C LEU A 337 -8.29 16.64 28.50
N CYS A 338 -8.38 17.06 29.79
CA CYS A 338 -7.37 17.88 30.42
C CYS A 338 -6.96 17.34 31.80
N ARG A 339 -5.77 17.72 32.24
CA ARG A 339 -5.31 17.46 33.63
C ARG A 339 -5.87 18.53 34.54
N VAL A 340 -6.23 18.14 35.77
CA VAL A 340 -6.77 19.06 36.74
C VAL A 340 -6.05 18.94 38.09
N GLU A 341 -6.02 20.07 38.81
CA GLU A 341 -5.69 20.10 40.24
C GLU A 341 -6.85 20.77 41.02
N THR A 342 -7.03 20.37 42.27
CA THR A 342 -8.07 20.97 43.13
C THR A 342 -7.47 22.13 43.89
N VAL A 343 -7.91 23.34 43.58
CA VAL A 343 -7.53 24.58 44.28
C VAL A 343 -8.78 25.15 44.91
N ASP A 344 -8.78 25.36 46.21
CA ASP A 344 -9.92 25.88 47.00
C ASP A 344 -11.25 25.14 46.76
N GLY A 345 -11.17 23.80 46.59
CA GLY A 345 -12.33 22.93 46.36
C GLY A 345 -12.92 23.02 44.96
N LYS A 346 -12.26 23.69 44.01
CA LYS A 346 -12.63 23.74 42.58
C LYS A 346 -11.59 23.09 41.73
N MET A 347 -12.03 22.36 40.71
CA MET A 347 -11.14 21.81 39.67
C MET A 347 -10.63 22.94 38.77
N VAL A 348 -9.33 23.00 38.58
CA VAL A 348 -8.65 23.95 37.69
C VAL A 348 -7.74 23.17 36.75
N GLU A 349 -7.79 23.53 35.47
CA GLU A 349 -6.91 22.94 34.46
C GLU A 349 -5.45 23.25 34.78
N THR A 350 -4.55 22.24 34.64
CA THR A 350 -3.13 22.35 34.93
C THR A 350 -2.30 21.55 33.96
N ASP A 351 -1.08 22.03 33.67
CA ASP A 351 -0.09 21.29 32.91
C ASP A 351 0.71 20.28 33.75
N LYS A 352 0.55 20.33 35.08
CA LYS A 352 1.23 19.43 35.99
C LYS A 352 0.70 18.00 35.87
N ARG A 353 1.55 17.01 36.12
CA ARG A 353 1.19 15.60 36.18
C ARG A 353 0.55 15.27 37.54
N THR A 354 -0.73 15.58 37.72
CA THR A 354 -1.46 15.36 38.95
C THR A 354 -2.02 13.95 39.12
N GLY A 355 -2.11 13.18 37.99
CA GLY A 355 -2.84 11.92 37.98
C GLY A 355 -4.37 12.08 37.97
N HIS A 356 -4.88 13.31 38.04
CA HIS A 356 -6.29 13.61 37.97
C HIS A 356 -6.67 14.24 36.64
N TRP A 357 -7.76 13.76 36.07
CA TRP A 357 -8.22 14.14 34.75
C TRP A 357 -9.67 14.65 34.79
N ALA A 358 -10.01 15.52 33.85
CA ALA A 358 -11.37 15.99 33.65
C ALA A 358 -11.68 16.15 32.16
N TRP A 359 -12.94 16.02 31.83
CA TRP A 359 -13.49 16.37 30.53
C TRP A 359 -13.77 17.86 30.48
N LYS A 360 -13.16 18.55 29.53
CA LYS A 360 -13.39 19.97 29.23
C LYS A 360 -14.54 20.05 28.23
N HIS A 361 -15.75 20.27 28.76
CA HIS A 361 -17.01 20.25 28.02
C HIS A 361 -17.48 21.66 27.70
N PRO A 362 -17.34 22.15 26.44
CA PRO A 362 -17.95 23.42 26.02
C PRO A 362 -19.46 23.30 26.02
N ARG A 363 -20.15 24.18 26.73
CA ARG A 363 -21.61 24.28 26.73
C ARG A 363 -22.09 25.29 25.69
N SER A 364 -23.33 25.17 25.25
CA SER A 364 -23.96 26.04 24.23
C SER A 364 -24.02 27.52 24.60
N ASP A 365 -23.91 27.85 25.89
CA ASP A 365 -23.86 29.21 26.43
C ASP A 365 -22.46 29.85 26.42
N GLY A 366 -21.45 29.13 25.84
CA GLY A 366 -20.06 29.57 25.80
C GLY A 366 -19.26 29.30 27.07
N HIS A 367 -19.89 28.75 28.14
CA HIS A 367 -19.20 28.32 29.34
C HIS A 367 -18.49 26.96 29.10
N VAL A 368 -17.34 26.77 29.73
CA VAL A 368 -16.61 25.50 29.74
C VAL A 368 -16.79 24.85 31.11
N GLU A 369 -17.44 23.69 31.12
CA GLU A 369 -17.60 22.87 32.30
C GLU A 369 -16.49 21.84 32.41
N LEU A 370 -15.87 21.70 33.59
CA LEU A 370 -14.93 20.61 33.87
C LEU A 370 -15.69 19.49 34.58
N VAL A 371 -15.87 18.36 33.91
CA VAL A 371 -16.49 17.16 34.45
C VAL A 371 -15.37 16.21 34.88
N GLU A 372 -15.36 15.88 36.20
CA GLU A 372 -14.35 14.96 36.76
C GLU A 372 -14.43 13.61 36.07
N MET A 373 -13.29 13.11 35.65
CA MET A 373 -13.17 11.81 35.00
C MET A 373 -13.10 10.71 36.06
N LYS A 374 -14.18 9.96 36.21
CA LYS A 374 -14.35 8.89 37.21
C LYS A 374 -14.31 7.48 36.59
N GLY A 375 -14.61 7.38 35.32
CA GLY A 375 -14.70 6.09 34.62
C GLY A 375 -16.11 5.48 34.66
N ASP A 376 -17.18 6.27 34.75
CA ASP A 376 -18.57 5.79 34.61
C ASP A 376 -18.87 5.58 33.12
N ILE A 377 -18.95 4.32 32.67
CA ILE A 377 -19.25 3.97 31.27
C ILE A 377 -20.60 3.27 31.18
N ARG A 378 -21.50 3.81 30.35
CA ARG A 378 -22.85 3.27 30.17
C ARG A 378 -23.17 3.09 28.68
N LEU A 379 -23.76 1.95 28.37
CA LEU A 379 -24.45 1.67 27.11
C LEU A 379 -25.93 1.51 27.43
N GLU A 380 -26.80 2.14 26.66
CA GLU A 380 -28.25 2.09 26.84
C GLU A 380 -28.95 1.81 25.52
N GLY A 381 -29.60 0.64 25.44
CA GLY A 381 -30.38 0.20 24.30
C GLY A 381 -29.57 0.11 23.00
N VAL A 382 -28.32 -0.34 23.07
CA VAL A 382 -27.40 -0.32 21.93
C VAL A 382 -27.70 -1.44 20.95
N ASP A 383 -28.01 -1.05 19.69
CA ASP A 383 -28.04 -1.94 18.54
C ASP A 383 -26.85 -1.64 17.63
N PHE A 384 -26.15 -2.70 17.17
CA PHE A 384 -25.00 -2.54 16.29
C PHE A 384 -24.77 -3.74 15.37
N GLY A 385 -24.36 -3.47 14.12
CA GLY A 385 -23.87 -4.42 13.15
C GLY A 385 -22.71 -3.85 12.32
N TYR A 386 -21.71 -4.70 11.99
CA TYR A 386 -20.60 -4.30 11.11
C TYR A 386 -21.04 -4.10 9.65
N PHE A 387 -22.19 -4.68 9.30
CA PHE A 387 -22.87 -4.56 8.01
C PHE A 387 -24.33 -4.20 8.25
N ASP A 388 -24.93 -3.47 7.34
CA ASP A 388 -26.31 -2.97 7.48
C ASP A 388 -27.36 -4.10 7.49
N ASP A 389 -27.03 -5.24 6.91
CA ASP A 389 -27.90 -6.43 6.80
C ASP A 389 -27.71 -7.45 7.92
N ARG A 390 -26.73 -7.26 8.80
CA ARG A 390 -26.41 -8.21 9.87
C ARG A 390 -26.10 -7.52 11.18
N MET A 391 -27.07 -7.50 12.08
CA MET A 391 -26.90 -7.02 13.45
C MET A 391 -26.10 -8.03 14.28
N VAL A 392 -25.25 -7.52 15.17
CA VAL A 392 -24.39 -8.28 16.09
C VAL A 392 -24.77 -8.05 17.53
N LEU A 393 -25.21 -6.85 17.89
CA LEU A 393 -25.72 -6.50 19.23
C LEU A 393 -27.17 -6.05 19.11
N HIS A 394 -27.98 -6.46 20.07
CA HIS A 394 -29.41 -6.20 20.10
C HIS A 394 -29.83 -5.68 21.48
N ASN A 395 -30.20 -4.41 21.57
CA ASN A 395 -30.71 -3.75 22.77
C ASN A 395 -29.82 -4.02 24.00
N VAL A 396 -28.50 -3.74 23.86
CA VAL A 396 -27.52 -4.05 24.90
C VAL A 396 -27.42 -2.90 25.89
N ASP A 397 -27.58 -3.23 27.20
CA ASP A 397 -27.41 -2.33 28.32
C ASP A 397 -26.21 -2.73 29.17
N VAL A 398 -25.22 -1.85 29.32
CA VAL A 398 -24.04 -2.02 30.17
C VAL A 398 -23.90 -0.84 31.12
N TYR A 399 -23.66 -1.12 32.38
CA TYR A 399 -23.41 -0.09 33.41
C TYR A 399 -22.14 -0.45 34.16
N ALA A 400 -21.07 0.30 33.95
CA ALA A 400 -19.79 0.16 34.64
C ALA A 400 -19.58 1.39 35.51
N ASN A 401 -19.78 1.22 36.82
CA ASN A 401 -19.58 2.29 37.77
C ASN A 401 -18.09 2.56 38.04
N PRO A 402 -17.69 3.74 38.49
CA PRO A 402 -16.32 4.07 38.80
C PRO A 402 -15.62 3.03 39.70
N GLY A 403 -14.50 2.50 39.22
CA GLY A 403 -13.69 1.50 39.93
C GLY A 403 -14.24 0.06 39.88
N GLU A 404 -15.37 -0.18 39.21
CA GLU A 404 -16.02 -1.49 39.10
C GLU A 404 -15.36 -2.37 38.02
N LYS A 405 -15.25 -3.65 38.30
CA LYS A 405 -14.75 -4.65 37.35
C LYS A 405 -15.93 -5.42 36.74
N ILE A 406 -16.15 -5.24 35.45
CA ILE A 406 -17.19 -5.91 34.66
C ILE A 406 -16.57 -7.03 33.82
N ALA A 407 -17.08 -8.26 33.94
CA ALA A 407 -16.66 -9.37 33.08
C ALA A 407 -17.73 -9.69 32.04
N PHE A 408 -17.34 -9.72 30.78
CA PHE A 408 -18.15 -10.22 29.68
C PHE A 408 -17.83 -11.70 29.42
N VAL A 409 -18.85 -12.53 29.46
CA VAL A 409 -18.75 -13.99 29.32
C VAL A 409 -19.73 -14.46 28.24
N GLY A 410 -19.39 -15.48 27.48
CA GLY A 410 -20.24 -16.03 26.42
C GLY A 410 -19.41 -16.68 25.33
N ALA A 411 -20.06 -17.42 24.44
CA ALA A 411 -19.40 -18.11 23.33
C ALA A 411 -18.70 -17.16 22.36
N THR A 412 -17.78 -17.68 21.56
CA THR A 412 -17.15 -16.93 20.46
C THR A 412 -18.22 -16.41 19.50
N GLY A 413 -18.13 -15.14 19.12
CA GLY A 413 -19.12 -14.47 18.28
C GLY A 413 -20.37 -13.96 19.02
N ALA A 414 -20.46 -14.08 20.36
CA ALA A 414 -21.59 -13.55 21.13
C ALA A 414 -21.66 -12.01 21.18
N GLY A 415 -20.62 -11.27 20.74
CA GLY A 415 -20.58 -9.81 20.69
C GLY A 415 -19.68 -9.14 21.75
N LYS A 416 -18.90 -9.92 22.51
CA LYS A 416 -18.01 -9.39 23.59
C LYS A 416 -17.03 -8.32 23.07
N THR A 417 -16.21 -8.67 22.09
CA THR A 417 -15.23 -7.75 21.47
C THR A 417 -15.92 -6.59 20.74
N THR A 418 -17.14 -6.78 20.25
CA THR A 418 -17.91 -5.71 19.63
C THR A 418 -18.25 -4.61 20.63
N ILE A 419 -18.63 -4.95 21.89
CA ILE A 419 -18.87 -3.97 22.94
C ILE A 419 -17.63 -3.12 23.20
N THR A 420 -16.45 -3.75 23.31
CA THR A 420 -15.19 -3.02 23.55
C THR A 420 -14.78 -2.13 22.37
N ASN A 421 -15.01 -2.59 21.13
CA ASN A 421 -14.79 -1.78 19.93
C ASN A 421 -15.69 -0.53 19.88
N LEU A 422 -16.93 -0.63 20.35
CA LEU A 422 -17.85 0.50 20.41
C LEU A 422 -17.47 1.52 21.50
N ILE A 423 -16.97 1.06 22.65
CA ILE A 423 -16.50 1.93 23.73
C ILE A 423 -15.26 2.72 23.29
N ASN A 424 -14.34 2.09 22.53
CA ASN A 424 -13.20 2.77 21.89
C ASN A 424 -13.60 3.66 20.69
N ARG A 425 -14.89 3.66 20.35
CA ARG A 425 -15.42 4.37 19.18
C ARG A 425 -14.64 4.08 17.89
N PHE A 426 -14.25 2.80 17.70
CA PHE A 426 -13.76 2.32 16.40
C PHE A 426 -14.89 2.22 15.38
N TYR A 427 -16.11 2.10 15.87
CA TYR A 427 -17.36 2.10 15.11
C TYR A 427 -18.42 2.94 15.83
N ASP A 428 -19.26 3.60 15.08
CA ASP A 428 -20.42 4.32 15.62
C ASP A 428 -21.66 3.39 15.64
N ILE A 429 -22.49 3.52 16.68
CA ILE A 429 -23.71 2.73 16.89
C ILE A 429 -24.83 3.16 15.95
N GLN A 430 -25.69 2.19 15.55
CA GLN A 430 -26.90 2.49 14.77
C GLN A 430 -28.03 2.99 15.64
N LYS A 431 -28.19 2.47 16.90
CA LYS A 431 -29.25 2.86 17.82
C LYS A 431 -28.76 2.81 19.27
N GLY A 432 -29.41 3.55 20.15
CA GLY A 432 -29.06 3.66 21.56
C GLY A 432 -28.10 4.81 21.84
N SER A 433 -27.47 4.79 23.02
CA SER A 433 -26.45 5.75 23.43
C SER A 433 -25.32 5.09 24.19
N ILE A 434 -24.12 5.67 24.09
CA ILE A 434 -22.95 5.31 24.90
C ILE A 434 -22.46 6.58 25.56
N THR A 435 -22.38 6.56 26.90
CA THR A 435 -21.91 7.70 27.68
C THR A 435 -20.67 7.35 28.49
N TYR A 436 -19.78 8.33 28.65
CA TYR A 436 -18.63 8.27 29.53
C TYR A 436 -18.68 9.46 30.50
N ASP A 437 -18.77 9.19 31.81
CA ASP A 437 -18.99 10.17 32.86
C ASP A 437 -20.20 11.09 32.58
N GLY A 438 -21.28 10.51 32.01
CA GLY A 438 -22.51 11.20 31.61
C GLY A 438 -22.43 12.03 30.33
N ILE A 439 -21.31 11.98 29.61
CA ILE A 439 -21.11 12.65 28.33
C ILE A 439 -21.25 11.63 27.20
N ASP A 440 -22.07 11.90 26.18
CA ASP A 440 -22.14 11.06 24.99
C ASP A 440 -20.74 10.97 24.30
N ILE A 441 -20.24 9.77 24.08
CA ILE A 441 -18.92 9.57 23.49
C ILE A 441 -18.79 10.17 22.08
N LYS A 442 -19.90 10.44 21.38
CA LYS A 442 -19.90 11.14 20.09
C LYS A 442 -19.46 12.61 20.23
N LEU A 443 -19.64 13.22 21.41
CA LEU A 443 -19.23 14.59 21.71
C LEU A 443 -17.75 14.64 22.14
N ILE A 444 -17.16 13.54 22.56
CA ILE A 444 -15.75 13.48 22.98
C ILE A 444 -14.87 13.30 21.75
N LYS A 445 -13.77 14.04 21.67
CA LYS A 445 -12.74 13.82 20.63
C LYS A 445 -12.20 12.41 20.73
N LYS A 446 -12.12 11.71 19.59
CA LYS A 446 -11.69 10.31 19.54
C LYS A 446 -10.31 10.08 20.14
N ASP A 447 -9.37 10.97 19.86
CA ASP A 447 -8.02 10.88 20.42
C ASP A 447 -8.01 10.99 21.95
N ASP A 448 -8.83 11.88 22.51
CA ASP A 448 -8.95 12.08 23.95
C ASP A 448 -9.74 10.94 24.61
N LEU A 449 -10.78 10.44 23.96
CA LEU A 449 -11.49 9.23 24.39
C LEU A 449 -10.52 8.03 24.49
N ARG A 450 -9.78 7.75 23.41
CA ARG A 450 -8.83 6.63 23.36
C ARG A 450 -7.67 6.81 24.33
N ARG A 451 -7.21 8.04 24.56
CA ARG A 451 -6.19 8.33 25.58
C ARG A 451 -6.67 8.05 27.00
N SER A 452 -7.98 8.18 27.24
CA SER A 452 -8.60 7.89 28.53
C SER A 452 -8.77 6.41 28.84
N LEU A 453 -8.68 5.55 27.79
CA LEU A 453 -8.89 4.11 27.86
C LEU A 453 -7.55 3.38 27.68
N GLY A 454 -7.18 2.53 28.63
CA GLY A 454 -6.07 1.60 28.45
C GLY A 454 -6.58 0.30 27.85
N VAL A 455 -5.95 -0.15 26.79
CA VAL A 455 -6.38 -1.37 26.11
C VAL A 455 -5.26 -2.40 26.14
N VAL A 456 -5.57 -3.62 26.60
CA VAL A 456 -4.71 -4.80 26.47
C VAL A 456 -5.44 -5.80 25.60
N LEU A 457 -4.96 -6.00 24.37
CA LEU A 457 -5.56 -6.88 23.39
C LEU A 457 -5.08 -8.33 23.56
N GLN A 458 -5.88 -9.27 23.09
CA GLN A 458 -5.55 -10.70 23.01
C GLN A 458 -4.29 -10.93 22.18
N ASP A 459 -4.26 -10.38 20.96
CA ASP A 459 -3.12 -10.43 20.06
C ASP A 459 -2.23 -9.21 20.33
N THR A 460 -1.15 -9.47 21.04
CA THR A 460 -0.18 -8.43 21.39
C THR A 460 0.77 -8.17 20.24
N HIS A 461 0.66 -6.99 19.62
CA HIS A 461 1.62 -6.52 18.62
C HIS A 461 2.74 -5.70 19.26
N LEU A 462 3.99 -6.07 18.94
CA LEU A 462 5.20 -5.35 19.35
C LEU A 462 5.87 -4.76 18.09
N PHE A 463 6.24 -3.51 18.19
CA PHE A 463 6.93 -2.81 17.12
C PHE A 463 8.43 -3.10 17.11
N THR A 464 9.03 -3.02 15.93
CA THR A 464 10.50 -3.05 15.82
C THR A 464 11.10 -1.85 16.57
N GLY A 465 11.92 -2.15 17.55
CA GLY A 465 12.50 -1.17 18.47
C GLY A 465 12.97 -1.85 19.75
N THR A 466 13.43 -1.07 20.72
CA THR A 466 13.84 -1.64 22.02
C THR A 466 12.63 -2.07 22.85
N VAL A 467 12.87 -2.90 23.87
CA VAL A 467 11.85 -3.20 24.90
C VAL A 467 11.36 -1.91 25.54
N MET A 468 12.28 -0.99 25.85
CA MET A 468 11.95 0.34 26.40
C MET A 468 11.01 1.13 25.50
N ASP A 469 11.27 1.18 24.19
CA ASP A 469 10.43 1.88 23.22
C ASP A 469 9.02 1.26 23.15
N ASN A 470 8.94 -0.07 23.21
CA ASN A 470 7.66 -0.77 23.21
C ASN A 470 6.83 -0.52 24.46
N ILE A 471 7.44 -0.35 25.64
CA ILE A 471 6.71 0.08 26.85
C ILE A 471 6.31 1.54 26.73
N ARG A 472 7.23 2.43 26.32
CA ARG A 472 7.03 3.87 26.15
C ARG A 472 5.95 4.20 25.11
N TYR A 473 5.64 3.26 24.21
CA TYR A 473 4.56 3.43 23.23
C TYR A 473 3.21 3.76 23.87
N GLY A 474 2.95 3.29 25.10
CA GLY A 474 1.76 3.67 25.87
C GLY A 474 1.69 5.15 26.25
N ARG A 475 2.85 5.80 26.41
CA ARG A 475 2.99 7.24 26.67
C ARG A 475 4.37 7.71 26.22
N LEU A 476 4.44 8.38 25.08
CA LEU A 476 5.69 8.72 24.40
C LEU A 476 6.62 9.67 25.20
N ASP A 477 6.05 10.48 26.10
CA ASP A 477 6.80 11.40 26.97
C ASP A 477 7.19 10.78 28.34
N ALA A 478 7.02 9.45 28.51
CA ALA A 478 7.41 8.74 29.72
C ALA A 478 8.93 8.66 29.87
N THR A 479 9.42 8.88 31.11
CA THR A 479 10.84 8.69 31.41
C THR A 479 11.21 7.20 31.48
N ASP A 480 12.50 6.90 31.45
CA ASP A 480 12.99 5.52 31.59
C ASP A 480 12.56 4.91 32.92
N GLU A 481 12.60 5.69 33.99
CA GLU A 481 12.19 5.29 35.34
C GLU A 481 10.70 4.94 35.39
N GLU A 482 9.83 5.77 34.78
CA GLU A 482 8.40 5.51 34.69
C GLU A 482 8.11 4.21 33.89
N CYS A 483 8.83 3.97 32.81
CA CYS A 483 8.71 2.74 32.03
C CYS A 483 9.17 1.50 32.83
N ILE A 484 10.25 1.61 33.60
CA ILE A 484 10.74 0.54 34.48
C ILE A 484 9.74 0.24 35.59
N GLU A 485 9.15 1.27 36.22
CA GLU A 485 8.13 1.07 37.26
C GLU A 485 6.86 0.40 36.67
N ALA A 486 6.43 0.80 35.46
CA ALA A 486 5.36 0.13 34.76
C ALA A 486 5.68 -1.34 34.45
N ALA A 487 6.92 -1.65 34.05
CA ALA A 487 7.39 -3.02 33.84
C ALA A 487 7.40 -3.84 35.12
N LYS A 488 7.78 -3.26 36.25
CA LYS A 488 7.72 -3.91 37.58
C LYS A 488 6.26 -4.21 37.97
N LEU A 489 5.36 -3.26 37.80
CA LEU A 489 3.93 -3.45 38.06
C LEU A 489 3.39 -4.64 37.24
N ALA A 490 3.74 -4.68 35.95
CA ALA A 490 3.33 -5.74 35.02
C ALA A 490 4.06 -7.07 35.21
N ASN A 491 4.98 -7.20 36.16
CA ASN A 491 5.89 -8.34 36.32
C ASN A 491 6.81 -8.63 35.12
N ALA A 492 7.03 -7.65 34.24
CA ALA A 492 7.90 -7.77 33.08
C ALA A 492 9.39 -7.57 33.40
N ASP A 493 9.72 -6.74 34.42
CA ASP A 493 11.10 -6.37 34.79
C ASP A 493 12.00 -7.59 35.00
N LEU A 494 11.46 -8.66 35.61
CA LEU A 494 12.23 -9.87 35.89
C LEU A 494 12.78 -10.52 34.62
N PHE A 495 11.94 -10.75 33.61
CA PHE A 495 12.43 -11.38 32.39
C PHE A 495 13.24 -10.42 31.53
N VAL A 496 12.86 -9.12 31.50
CA VAL A 496 13.57 -8.10 30.73
C VAL A 496 15.04 -8.00 31.18
N LYS A 497 15.32 -8.03 32.45
CA LYS A 497 16.69 -8.05 33.00
C LYS A 497 17.53 -9.27 32.60
N HIS A 498 16.88 -10.37 32.18
CA HIS A 498 17.57 -11.57 31.70
C HIS A 498 17.80 -11.54 30.18
N LEU A 499 17.27 -10.56 29.46
CA LEU A 499 17.58 -10.36 28.04
C LEU A 499 19.01 -9.84 27.88
N PRO A 500 19.68 -10.10 26.76
CA PRO A 500 21.10 -9.77 26.56
C PRO A 500 21.44 -8.30 26.83
N GLU A 501 20.58 -7.36 26.45
CA GLU A 501 20.77 -5.92 26.66
C GLU A 501 19.67 -5.32 27.55
N GLY A 502 18.96 -6.15 28.33
CA GLY A 502 17.88 -5.72 29.20
C GLY A 502 16.82 -4.91 28.47
N TYR A 503 16.50 -3.72 28.97
CA TYR A 503 15.52 -2.81 28.36
C TYR A 503 15.94 -2.29 26.98
N GLN A 504 17.21 -2.34 26.61
CA GLN A 504 17.73 -1.92 25.31
C GLN A 504 17.74 -3.06 24.28
N THR A 505 17.31 -4.25 24.66
CA THR A 505 17.20 -5.39 23.75
C THR A 505 16.26 -5.05 22.58
N MET A 506 16.77 -5.20 21.36
CA MET A 506 16.00 -4.96 20.13
C MET A 506 14.99 -6.09 19.88
N LEU A 507 13.76 -5.70 19.66
CA LEU A 507 12.66 -6.57 19.24
C LEU A 507 12.44 -6.41 17.73
N THR A 508 12.23 -7.53 17.03
CA THR A 508 11.95 -7.58 15.60
C THR A 508 10.85 -8.59 15.32
N GLY A 509 10.19 -8.48 14.17
CA GLY A 509 9.21 -9.48 13.75
C GLY A 509 8.12 -9.73 14.79
N ASP A 510 7.50 -8.67 15.31
CA ASP A 510 6.43 -8.76 16.32
C ASP A 510 6.90 -9.42 17.64
N GLY A 511 8.17 -9.23 18.00
CA GLY A 511 8.75 -9.85 19.20
C GLY A 511 8.89 -11.38 19.07
N ALA A 512 9.23 -11.88 17.89
CA ALA A 512 9.37 -13.32 17.60
C ALA A 512 10.39 -14.03 18.51
N ASN A 513 11.29 -13.30 19.12
CA ASN A 513 12.27 -13.78 20.10
C ASN A 513 11.71 -13.88 21.53
N LEU A 514 10.45 -13.49 21.76
CA LEU A 514 9.78 -13.55 23.06
C LEU A 514 8.67 -14.61 23.05
N SER A 515 8.42 -15.23 24.22
CA SER A 515 7.25 -16.08 24.40
C SER A 515 5.95 -15.24 24.37
N GLN A 516 4.82 -15.86 24.10
CA GLN A 516 3.53 -15.17 24.10
C GLN A 516 3.23 -14.49 25.43
N GLY A 517 3.53 -15.14 26.56
CA GLY A 517 3.35 -14.54 27.89
C GLY A 517 4.26 -13.34 28.13
N GLN A 518 5.51 -13.38 27.66
CA GLN A 518 6.42 -12.22 27.74
C GLN A 518 5.91 -11.03 26.93
N ARG A 519 5.39 -11.28 25.72
CA ARG A 519 4.75 -10.22 24.92
C ARG A 519 3.55 -9.61 25.64
N GLN A 520 2.73 -10.44 26.30
CA GLN A 520 1.57 -9.97 27.05
C GLN A 520 1.97 -9.15 28.29
N LEU A 521 3.04 -9.53 29.01
CA LEU A 521 3.58 -8.71 30.11
C LEU A 521 4.04 -7.33 29.61
N LEU A 522 4.63 -7.23 28.41
CA LEU A 522 4.98 -5.93 27.80
C LEU A 522 3.74 -5.12 27.42
N ALA A 523 2.67 -5.76 26.94
CA ALA A 523 1.39 -5.07 26.65
C ALA A 523 0.76 -4.50 27.94
N ILE A 524 0.82 -5.27 29.04
CA ILE A 524 0.37 -4.79 30.36
C ILE A 524 1.23 -3.60 30.81
N ALA A 525 2.56 -3.66 30.64
CA ALA A 525 3.46 -2.56 30.98
C ALA A 525 3.18 -1.31 30.12
N ARG A 526 2.86 -1.49 28.83
CA ARG A 526 2.41 -0.41 27.92
C ARG A 526 1.14 0.26 28.40
N ALA A 527 0.15 -0.49 28.87
CA ALA A 527 -1.07 0.05 29.46
C ALA A 527 -0.81 0.70 30.82
N ALA A 528 0.12 0.15 31.64
CA ALA A 528 0.47 0.70 32.93
C ALA A 528 1.16 2.07 32.84
N VAL A 529 2.08 2.26 31.87
CA VAL A 529 2.79 3.54 31.70
C VAL A 529 1.84 4.66 31.23
N ALA A 530 0.80 4.29 30.46
CA ALA A 530 -0.25 5.24 30.04
C ALA A 530 -1.07 5.75 31.23
N ASN A 531 -1.22 4.92 32.29
CA ASN A 531 -1.95 5.22 33.53
C ASN A 531 -3.39 5.74 33.30
N PRO A 532 -4.21 5.04 32.50
CA PRO A 532 -5.57 5.48 32.21
C PRO A 532 -6.53 5.19 33.37
N PRO A 533 -7.63 5.95 33.56
CA PRO A 533 -8.64 5.71 34.60
C PRO A 533 -9.55 4.52 34.30
N ALA A 534 -9.73 4.14 33.04
CA ALA A 534 -10.50 2.98 32.66
C ALA A 534 -9.69 2.03 31.77
N LEU A 535 -10.00 0.76 31.87
CA LEU A 535 -9.28 -0.33 31.19
C LEU A 535 -10.23 -1.21 30.41
N ILE A 536 -9.77 -1.65 29.26
CA ILE A 536 -10.38 -2.69 28.44
C ILE A 536 -9.37 -3.81 28.29
N LEU A 537 -9.68 -5.00 28.79
CA LEU A 537 -8.80 -6.14 28.79
C LEU A 537 -9.44 -7.28 28.02
N ASP A 538 -8.74 -7.80 27.02
CA ASP A 538 -9.12 -9.00 26.28
C ASP A 538 -8.20 -10.15 26.71
N GLU A 539 -8.74 -11.09 27.50
CA GLU A 539 -7.99 -12.15 28.18
C GLU A 539 -8.04 -13.45 27.39
N ALA A 540 -7.13 -13.64 26.43
CA ALA A 540 -6.93 -14.95 25.83
C ALA A 540 -5.51 -15.46 26.09
N THR A 541 -5.39 -16.49 26.92
CA THR A 541 -4.11 -17.01 27.40
C THR A 541 -3.97 -18.52 27.16
N SER A 542 -4.66 -19.05 26.13
CA SER A 542 -4.74 -20.50 25.85
C SER A 542 -3.40 -21.20 25.53
N SER A 543 -2.29 -20.44 25.37
CA SER A 543 -1.00 -20.98 24.93
C SER A 543 0.20 -20.54 25.80
N ILE A 544 -0.07 -20.18 27.07
CA ILE A 544 0.98 -19.70 28.00
C ILE A 544 1.25 -20.78 29.06
N ASP A 545 2.51 -20.98 29.42
CA ASP A 545 2.89 -21.88 30.52
C ASP A 545 2.34 -21.39 31.87
N SER A 546 2.04 -22.28 32.79
CA SER A 546 1.34 -21.99 34.06
C SER A 546 2.10 -21.00 34.96
N ARG A 547 3.44 -20.91 34.85
CA ARG A 547 4.23 -19.97 35.66
C ARG A 547 4.12 -18.53 35.12
N THR A 548 4.28 -18.36 33.82
CA THR A 548 4.13 -17.07 33.15
C THR A 548 2.68 -16.61 33.22
N GLU A 549 1.72 -17.53 33.10
CA GLU A 549 0.30 -17.28 33.28
C GLU A 549 0.01 -16.59 34.63
N LYS A 550 0.56 -17.12 35.72
CA LYS A 550 0.39 -16.52 37.06
C LYS A 550 0.97 -15.09 37.13
N LEU A 551 2.12 -14.84 36.48
CA LEU A 551 2.74 -13.51 36.42
C LEU A 551 1.86 -12.53 35.62
N VAL A 552 1.30 -12.96 34.49
CA VAL A 552 0.36 -12.17 33.69
C VAL A 552 -0.87 -11.81 34.51
N GLN A 553 -1.48 -12.80 35.18
CA GLN A 553 -2.67 -12.58 36.00
C GLN A 553 -2.39 -11.58 37.15
N ASP A 554 -1.29 -11.76 37.89
CA ASP A 554 -0.90 -10.85 38.98
C ASP A 554 -0.61 -9.42 38.45
N GLY A 555 0.01 -9.30 37.27
CA GLY A 555 0.24 -8.02 36.60
C GLY A 555 -1.08 -7.34 36.20
N MET A 556 -2.01 -8.11 35.65
CA MET A 556 -3.36 -7.61 35.29
C MET A 556 -4.14 -7.17 36.54
N ASP A 557 -4.14 -7.97 37.62
CA ASP A 557 -4.85 -7.65 38.87
C ASP A 557 -4.31 -6.34 39.49
N LYS A 558 -2.99 -6.14 39.48
CA LYS A 558 -2.35 -4.88 39.90
C LYS A 558 -2.76 -3.70 39.01
N LEU A 559 -2.80 -3.91 37.69
CA LEU A 559 -3.20 -2.88 36.73
C LEU A 559 -4.65 -2.46 36.93
N MET A 560 -5.56 -3.42 37.19
CA MET A 560 -6.99 -3.18 37.39
C MET A 560 -7.33 -2.45 38.69
N HIS A 561 -6.49 -2.52 39.71
CA HIS A 561 -6.78 -2.02 41.05
C HIS A 561 -7.13 -0.52 41.03
N GLY A 562 -8.33 -0.18 41.53
CA GLY A 562 -8.82 1.19 41.63
C GLY A 562 -9.28 1.83 40.30
N ARG A 563 -9.45 1.03 39.25
CA ARG A 563 -9.88 1.51 37.92
C ARG A 563 -11.12 0.80 37.44
N THR A 564 -11.96 1.52 36.72
CA THR A 564 -13.09 0.90 36.02
C THR A 564 -12.54 -0.02 34.94
N THR A 565 -12.91 -1.30 34.98
CA THR A 565 -12.34 -2.30 34.10
C THR A 565 -13.41 -3.14 33.42
N LEU A 566 -13.31 -3.21 32.09
CA LEU A 566 -14.14 -4.06 31.24
C LEU A 566 -13.27 -5.22 30.75
N VAL A 567 -13.60 -6.44 31.15
CA VAL A 567 -12.80 -7.64 30.83
C VAL A 567 -13.60 -8.58 29.94
N ILE A 568 -13.04 -8.92 28.80
CA ILE A 568 -13.50 -10.10 28.05
C ILE A 568 -12.81 -11.32 28.68
N ALA A 569 -13.56 -12.00 29.54
CA ALA A 569 -12.98 -13.01 30.39
C ALA A 569 -13.11 -14.42 29.79
N HIS A 570 -11.95 -15.07 29.63
CA HIS A 570 -11.85 -16.49 29.24
C HIS A 570 -11.41 -17.38 30.42
N ARG A 571 -11.23 -16.81 31.62
CA ARG A 571 -10.76 -17.53 32.82
C ARG A 571 -11.76 -17.44 33.95
N LEU A 572 -12.02 -18.58 34.57
CA LEU A 572 -12.90 -18.68 35.74
C LEU A 572 -12.46 -17.82 36.91
N SER A 573 -11.12 -17.66 37.14
CA SER A 573 -10.58 -16.82 38.20
C SER A 573 -10.94 -15.33 38.02
N THR A 574 -10.75 -14.81 36.83
CA THR A 574 -11.05 -13.42 36.48
C THR A 574 -12.55 -13.15 36.55
N ILE A 575 -13.37 -14.08 36.06
CA ILE A 575 -14.84 -13.99 36.11
C ILE A 575 -15.32 -13.96 37.55
N LYS A 576 -14.84 -14.90 38.39
CA LYS A 576 -15.30 -15.05 39.78
C LYS A 576 -15.02 -13.80 40.64
N ASN A 577 -13.92 -13.12 40.39
CA ASN A 577 -13.46 -11.94 41.13
C ASN A 577 -13.97 -10.63 40.54
N SER A 578 -14.92 -10.65 39.59
CA SER A 578 -15.53 -9.46 39.02
C SER A 578 -16.73 -9.02 39.84
N ASP A 579 -16.93 -7.70 39.93
CA ASP A 579 -18.05 -7.10 40.68
C ASP A 579 -19.38 -7.37 39.96
N CYS A 580 -19.37 -7.33 38.64
CA CYS A 580 -20.50 -7.67 37.80
C CYS A 580 -20.06 -8.60 36.65
N ILE A 581 -20.83 -9.63 36.39
CA ILE A 581 -20.68 -10.56 35.29
C ILE A 581 -21.87 -10.38 34.36
N MET A 582 -21.62 -10.20 33.09
CA MET A 582 -22.61 -10.09 32.02
C MET A 582 -22.46 -11.25 31.06
N VAL A 583 -23.48 -12.09 30.96
CA VAL A 583 -23.49 -13.23 30.06
C VAL A 583 -24.12 -12.83 28.74
N LEU A 584 -23.37 -12.96 27.67
CA LEU A 584 -23.80 -12.64 26.30
C LEU A 584 -24.12 -13.93 25.55
N GLU A 585 -25.24 -13.91 24.85
CA GLU A 585 -25.64 -14.95 23.90
C GLU A 585 -26.31 -14.31 22.68
N GLN A 586 -25.80 -14.60 21.50
CA GLN A 586 -26.33 -14.09 20.21
C GLN A 586 -26.62 -12.57 20.22
N GLY A 587 -25.69 -11.78 20.77
CA GLY A 587 -25.80 -10.32 20.81
C GLY A 587 -26.70 -9.73 21.87
N HIS A 588 -27.24 -10.55 22.77
CA HIS A 588 -28.06 -10.10 23.92
C HIS A 588 -27.34 -10.36 25.24
N ILE A 589 -27.54 -9.49 26.23
CA ILE A 589 -27.19 -9.79 27.63
C ILE A 589 -28.35 -10.57 28.25
N ILE A 590 -28.12 -11.87 28.53
CA ILE A 590 -29.14 -12.78 29.03
C ILE A 590 -29.13 -12.92 30.56
N GLU A 591 -27.95 -12.72 31.18
CA GLU A 591 -27.81 -12.78 32.64
C GLU A 591 -26.86 -11.66 33.10
N ARG A 592 -27.14 -11.10 34.29
CA ARG A 592 -26.36 -10.05 34.92
C ARG A 592 -26.34 -10.21 36.43
N GLY A 593 -25.16 -10.22 37.04
CA GLY A 593 -25.04 -10.32 38.49
C GLY A 593 -23.60 -10.59 38.93
N ASN A 594 -23.40 -10.81 40.21
CA ASN A 594 -22.12 -11.29 40.71
C ASN A 594 -22.06 -12.84 40.72
N HIS A 595 -20.85 -13.37 40.93
CA HIS A 595 -20.63 -14.79 40.94
C HIS A 595 -21.61 -15.57 41.83
N GLN A 596 -21.88 -15.07 43.07
CA GLN A 596 -22.73 -15.76 44.03
C GLN A 596 -24.21 -15.77 43.62
N SER A 597 -24.72 -14.67 43.06
CA SER A 597 -26.09 -14.58 42.57
C SER A 597 -26.33 -15.50 41.38
N LEU A 598 -25.45 -15.44 40.37
CA LEU A 598 -25.61 -16.23 39.15
C LEU A 598 -25.44 -17.75 39.36
N ILE A 599 -24.60 -18.15 40.32
CA ILE A 599 -24.51 -19.59 40.71
C ILE A 599 -25.81 -20.09 41.34
N LYS A 600 -26.50 -19.21 42.13
CA LYS A 600 -27.81 -19.59 42.74
C LYS A 600 -28.92 -19.70 41.71
N GLU A 601 -28.91 -18.86 40.69
CA GLU A 601 -29.90 -18.87 39.60
C GLU A 601 -29.84 -20.11 38.74
N LYS A 602 -28.69 -20.81 38.70
CA LYS A 602 -28.43 -22.04 37.91
C LYS A 602 -28.72 -21.87 36.42
N GLY A 603 -28.51 -20.66 35.90
CA GLY A 603 -28.71 -20.31 34.51
C GLY A 603 -27.51 -20.65 33.60
N LYS A 604 -27.31 -19.88 32.54
CA LYS A 604 -26.24 -20.10 31.55
C LYS A 604 -24.85 -19.96 32.18
N TYR A 605 -24.66 -18.95 33.06
CA TYR A 605 -23.42 -18.76 33.81
C TYR A 605 -23.03 -19.99 34.63
N TYR A 606 -24.02 -20.60 35.33
CA TYR A 606 -23.78 -21.83 36.07
C TYR A 606 -23.31 -22.97 35.18
N GLN A 607 -23.91 -23.10 33.99
CA GLN A 607 -23.53 -24.13 33.03
C GLN A 607 -22.10 -23.92 32.50
N LEU A 608 -21.73 -22.68 32.19
CA LEU A 608 -20.37 -22.31 31.79
C LEU A 608 -19.35 -22.53 32.93
N TYR A 609 -19.72 -22.17 34.16
CA TYR A 609 -18.84 -22.31 35.33
C TYR A 609 -18.59 -23.79 35.70
N THR A 610 -19.61 -24.67 35.58
CA THR A 610 -19.51 -26.10 35.91
C THR A 610 -18.96 -26.95 34.77
N GLY A 611 -18.62 -26.37 33.62
CA GLY A 611 -18.13 -27.07 32.45
C GLY A 611 -19.18 -27.89 31.72
N ALA A 612 -20.47 -27.64 31.99
CA ALA A 612 -21.59 -28.30 31.26
C ALA A 612 -21.73 -27.77 29.84
N ILE A 613 -21.17 -26.56 29.58
CA ILE A 613 -21.05 -25.93 28.25
C ILE A 613 -19.65 -25.29 28.19
N GLU A 614 -18.95 -25.41 27.07
CA GLU A 614 -17.64 -24.83 26.87
C GLU A 614 -17.73 -23.30 26.60
N MET A 615 -16.66 -22.57 27.00
CA MET A 615 -16.51 -21.13 26.80
C MET A 615 -15.75 -20.82 25.50
N ASP A 616 -15.89 -21.63 24.47
CA ASP A 616 -15.13 -21.49 23.22
C ASP A 616 -15.28 -20.13 22.55
#